data_d17e6407c0ffab52a1eb827e0d294d6a
#
_entry.id   d17e6407c0ffab52a1eb827e0d294d6a
#
_cell.length_a   1.000
_cell.length_b   1.000
_cell.length_c   1.000
_cell.angle_alpha   90.00
_cell.angle_beta   90.00
_cell.angle_gamma   90.00
#
_symmetry.space_group_name_H-M   'P 1'
#
loop_
_entity.id
_entity.type
_entity.pdbx_description
1 polymer ?
#
loop_
_entity_poly.entity_id
_entity_poly.type
_entity_poly.pdbx_seq_one_letter_code
_entity_poly.pdbx_strand_id
1 'polypeptide(L)'
;DVYKRQGMLRSLKAMDAALGALRDVLPPGAFTVKCRLGYETPDEFERILPVIASHSPDRVCIHARTVREGYRSPVHPEWVKWAAGMLKCPVVANGNIVDAATAEAWVRLARPAGLMIGRAALRNPWIFSQLHSRFQGHPAADLTFRNVLHYIRRLYERTREMQEHYVEEKHIHRMKKYLVYTARGLPDTFDHYMKRAKTARDFMRICEDILD
;
A
#
# COMPACT_ATOMS: atom_id res chain seq x y z
N ASP A 1 0.18 17.68 -0.12
CA ASP A 1 0.54 17.67 -1.53
C ASP A 1 1.53 16.54 -1.83
N VAL A 2 1.08 15.55 -2.59
CA VAL A 2 1.88 14.35 -2.92
C VAL A 2 3.15 14.73 -3.70
N TYR A 3 3.08 15.75 -4.54
CA TYR A 3 4.20 16.21 -5.36
C TYR A 3 5.29 16.91 -4.52
N LYS A 4 4.93 17.66 -3.49
CA LYS A 4 5.89 18.33 -2.60
C LYS A 4 6.66 17.33 -1.75
N ARG A 5 6.02 16.28 -1.22
CA ARG A 5 6.69 15.24 -0.42
C ARG A 5 7.73 14.46 -1.22
N GLN A 6 7.42 14.12 -2.48
CA GLN A 6 8.37 13.44 -3.37
C GLN A 6 9.51 14.37 -3.84
N GLY A 7 9.24 15.68 -3.97
CA GLY A 7 10.24 16.69 -4.32
C GLY A 7 11.37 16.84 -3.31
N MET A 8 11.16 16.42 -2.05
CA MET A 8 12.19 16.47 -1.00
C MET A 8 13.40 15.58 -1.34
N LEU A 9 13.21 14.51 -2.10
CA LEU A 9 14.31 13.64 -2.56
C LEU A 9 15.33 14.35 -3.49
N ARG A 10 14.97 15.51 -4.05
CA ARG A 10 15.87 16.32 -4.88
C ARG A 10 16.85 17.17 -4.06
N SER A 11 16.62 17.35 -2.76
CA SER A 11 17.43 18.19 -1.89
C SER A 11 17.77 17.46 -0.60
N LEU A 12 18.97 16.87 -0.56
CA LEU A 12 19.49 16.20 0.65
C LEU A 12 19.52 17.15 1.84
N LYS A 13 19.90 18.43 1.63
CA LYS A 13 19.90 19.45 2.67
C LYS A 13 18.51 19.70 3.27
N ALA A 14 17.49 19.80 2.43
CA ALA A 14 16.12 19.99 2.91
C ALA A 14 15.59 18.74 3.63
N MET A 15 15.96 17.56 3.14
CA MET A 15 15.61 16.28 3.77
C MET A 15 16.27 16.15 5.14
N ASP A 16 17.56 16.42 5.24
CA ASP A 16 18.35 16.40 6.47
C ASP A 16 17.75 17.33 7.54
N ALA A 17 17.49 18.58 7.19
CA ALA A 17 16.87 19.55 8.09
C ALA A 17 15.48 19.11 8.57
N ALA A 18 14.65 18.54 7.68
CA ALA A 18 13.32 18.06 8.03
C ALA A 18 13.35 16.82 8.95
N LEU A 19 14.26 15.89 8.70
CA LEU A 19 14.44 14.70 9.53
C LEU A 19 14.97 15.08 10.93
N GLY A 20 15.93 16.00 11.01
CA GLY A 20 16.43 16.53 12.27
C GLY A 20 15.31 17.15 13.11
N ALA A 21 14.57 18.10 12.54
CA ALA A 21 13.47 18.76 13.25
C ALA A 21 12.39 17.77 13.72
N LEU A 22 12.11 16.70 12.97
CA LEU A 22 11.18 15.65 13.40
C LEU A 22 11.75 14.78 14.50
N ARG A 23 13.05 14.44 14.43
CA ARG A 23 13.72 13.65 15.47
C ARG A 23 13.71 14.36 16.82
N ASP A 24 13.89 15.69 16.83
CA ASP A 24 13.94 16.50 18.04
C ASP A 24 12.60 16.55 18.79
N VAL A 25 11.47 16.44 18.07
CA VAL A 25 10.12 16.58 18.67
C VAL A 25 9.39 15.24 18.87
N LEU A 26 9.81 14.16 18.19
CA LEU A 26 9.12 12.88 18.26
C LEU A 26 9.70 12.01 19.40
N PRO A 27 8.84 11.37 20.20
CA PRO A 27 9.29 10.45 21.23
C PRO A 27 9.93 9.18 20.63
N PRO A 28 10.74 8.44 21.39
CA PRO A 28 11.27 7.13 20.99
C PRO A 28 10.16 6.19 20.53
N GLY A 29 10.37 5.47 19.43
CA GLY A 29 9.42 4.55 18.81
C GLY A 29 8.41 5.19 17.83
N ALA A 30 8.34 6.54 17.79
CA ALA A 30 7.39 7.26 16.94
C ALA A 30 8.00 7.81 15.63
N PHE A 31 9.34 7.92 15.57
CA PHE A 31 10.01 8.46 14.39
C PHE A 31 10.18 7.41 13.31
N THR A 32 9.27 7.37 12.36
CA THR A 32 9.33 6.44 11.22
C THR A 32 9.46 7.19 9.91
N VAL A 33 10.30 6.68 9.01
CA VAL A 33 10.56 7.29 7.71
C VAL A 33 10.02 6.39 6.61
N LYS A 34 9.22 6.95 5.69
CA LYS A 34 8.85 6.28 4.45
C LYS A 34 9.42 7.03 3.26
N CYS A 35 10.23 6.33 2.45
CA CYS A 35 10.91 6.92 1.30
C CYS A 35 10.77 6.09 0.01
N ARG A 36 11.26 6.66 -1.08
CA ARG A 36 11.62 5.97 -2.33
C ARG A 36 13.13 5.95 -2.48
N LEU A 37 13.64 5.20 -3.48
CA LEU A 37 15.09 5.08 -3.72
C LEU A 37 15.74 6.38 -4.19
N GLY A 38 15.00 7.22 -4.87
CA GLY A 38 15.47 8.48 -5.40
C GLY A 38 14.37 9.17 -6.19
N TYR A 39 14.72 10.27 -6.83
CA TYR A 39 13.83 10.97 -7.74
C TYR A 39 13.96 10.44 -9.16
N GLU A 40 15.17 10.46 -9.76
CA GLU A 40 15.45 10.05 -11.15
C GLU A 40 15.94 8.60 -11.23
N THR A 41 17.00 8.25 -10.52
CA THR A 41 17.65 6.92 -10.58
C THR A 41 17.74 6.24 -9.23
N PRO A 42 17.75 4.88 -9.17
CA PRO A 42 17.89 4.14 -7.91
C PRO A 42 19.22 4.42 -7.18
N ASP A 43 20.30 4.73 -7.90
CA ASP A 43 21.63 4.99 -7.35
C ASP A 43 21.69 6.25 -6.47
N GLU A 44 20.72 7.15 -6.61
CA GLU A 44 20.56 8.29 -5.70
C GLU A 44 20.41 7.82 -4.24
N PHE A 45 19.95 6.59 -4.04
CA PHE A 45 19.74 6.02 -2.72
C PHE A 45 21.03 5.88 -1.91
N GLU A 46 22.18 5.74 -2.58
CA GLU A 46 23.50 5.72 -1.93
C GLU A 46 23.77 6.98 -1.11
N ARG A 47 23.24 8.13 -1.55
CA ARG A 47 23.36 9.41 -0.85
C ARG A 47 22.19 9.70 0.09
N ILE A 48 21.02 9.16 -0.21
CA ILE A 48 19.79 9.36 0.58
C ILE A 48 19.82 8.54 1.87
N LEU A 49 20.21 7.26 1.78
CA LEU A 49 20.17 6.36 2.93
C LEU A 49 21.08 6.79 4.10
N PRO A 50 22.32 7.26 3.88
CA PRO A 50 23.17 7.79 4.96
C PRO A 50 22.55 8.99 5.68
N VAL A 51 21.87 9.88 4.97
CA VAL A 51 21.16 11.02 5.58
C VAL A 51 20.01 10.53 6.47
N ILE A 52 19.24 9.53 6.01
CA ILE A 52 18.19 8.93 6.84
C ILE A 52 18.80 8.26 8.08
N ALA A 53 19.88 7.52 7.90
CA ALA A 53 20.57 6.78 8.97
C ALA A 53 21.12 7.70 10.08
N SER A 54 21.66 8.89 9.73
CA SER A 54 22.21 9.84 10.69
C SER A 54 21.22 10.33 11.74
N HIS A 55 19.91 10.33 11.39
CA HIS A 55 18.83 10.72 12.31
C HIS A 55 18.25 9.55 13.14
N SER A 56 18.80 8.35 13.03
CA SER A 56 18.43 7.19 13.83
C SER A 56 16.91 6.95 13.90
N PRO A 57 16.23 6.74 12.77
CA PRO A 57 14.79 6.46 12.77
C PRO A 57 14.49 5.15 13.48
N ASP A 58 13.29 5.05 14.07
CA ASP A 58 12.83 3.84 14.74
C ASP A 58 12.40 2.75 13.74
N ARG A 59 12.08 3.14 12.49
CA ARG A 59 11.73 2.24 11.37
C ARG A 59 11.87 2.97 10.04
N VAL A 60 12.29 2.26 9.01
CA VAL A 60 12.29 2.78 7.64
C VAL A 60 11.47 1.90 6.72
N CYS A 61 10.52 2.49 5.99
CA CYS A 61 9.78 1.81 4.94
C CYS A 61 10.27 2.29 3.57
N ILE A 62 10.74 1.38 2.73
CA ILE A 62 11.32 1.70 1.43
C ILE A 62 10.40 1.21 0.31
N HIS A 63 9.87 2.13 -0.48
CA HIS A 63 9.28 1.79 -1.77
C HIS A 63 10.42 1.64 -2.79
N ALA A 64 10.70 0.42 -3.18
CA ALA A 64 11.85 0.05 -4.01
C ALA A 64 11.73 0.50 -5.46
N ARG A 65 11.45 1.78 -5.68
CA ARG A 65 11.41 2.50 -6.97
C ARG A 65 11.72 3.96 -6.76
N THR A 66 12.17 4.61 -7.82
CA THR A 66 12.28 6.07 -7.86
C THR A 66 10.93 6.76 -8.08
N VAL A 67 10.91 8.08 -8.01
CA VAL A 67 9.71 8.87 -8.32
C VAL A 67 9.35 8.75 -9.80
N ARG A 68 10.35 8.82 -10.69
CA ARG A 68 10.20 8.72 -12.15
C ARG A 68 9.65 7.37 -12.62
N GLU A 69 10.09 6.29 -12.02
CA GLU A 69 9.62 4.93 -12.32
C GLU A 69 8.13 4.73 -12.00
N GLY A 70 7.62 5.48 -11.04
CA GLY A 70 6.21 5.43 -10.66
C GLY A 70 5.80 4.04 -10.15
N TYR A 71 4.89 3.38 -10.90
CA TYR A 71 4.35 2.05 -10.56
C TYR A 71 4.51 1.03 -11.69
N ARG A 72 5.10 1.41 -12.81
CA ARG A 72 5.17 0.59 -14.04
C ARG A 72 6.47 -0.22 -14.12
N SER A 73 7.56 0.33 -13.65
CA SER A 73 8.87 -0.34 -13.67
C SER A 73 8.93 -1.50 -12.67
N PRO A 74 9.85 -2.44 -12.82
CA PRO A 74 10.19 -3.42 -11.80
C PRO A 74 10.58 -2.76 -10.48
N VAL A 75 10.53 -3.51 -9.39
CA VAL A 75 11.09 -3.10 -8.09
C VAL A 75 12.56 -3.49 -7.99
N HIS A 76 13.31 -2.81 -7.15
CA HIS A 76 14.74 -3.00 -6.91
C HIS A 76 14.99 -3.57 -5.50
N PRO A 77 14.83 -4.88 -5.27
CA PRO A 77 14.97 -5.50 -3.94
C PRO A 77 16.39 -5.38 -3.36
N GLU A 78 17.40 -5.30 -4.22
CA GLU A 78 18.81 -5.15 -3.87
C GLU A 78 19.06 -3.93 -2.98
N TRP A 79 18.40 -2.81 -3.24
CA TRP A 79 18.52 -1.60 -2.43
C TRP A 79 17.84 -1.73 -1.06
N VAL A 80 16.76 -2.50 -0.97
CA VAL A 80 16.13 -2.79 0.33
C VAL A 80 17.02 -3.73 1.15
N LYS A 81 17.65 -4.73 0.49
CA LYS A 81 18.63 -5.62 1.12
C LYS A 81 19.83 -4.84 1.65
N TRP A 82 20.37 -3.93 0.86
CA TRP A 82 21.47 -3.06 1.27
C TRP A 82 21.08 -2.19 2.49
N ALA A 83 19.91 -1.57 2.45
CA ALA A 83 19.40 -0.78 3.57
C ALA A 83 19.21 -1.61 4.85
N ALA A 84 18.72 -2.84 4.72
CA ALA A 84 18.55 -3.75 5.87
C ALA A 84 19.89 -4.15 6.52
N GLY A 85 20.98 -4.16 5.75
CA GLY A 85 22.33 -4.38 6.27
C GLY A 85 22.99 -3.15 6.88
N MET A 86 22.58 -1.94 6.44
CA MET A 86 23.17 -0.68 6.83
C MET A 86 22.48 -0.04 8.05
N LEU A 87 21.15 -0.13 8.11
CA LEU A 87 20.35 0.50 9.17
C LEU A 87 20.30 -0.36 10.43
N LYS A 88 20.36 0.30 11.59
CA LYS A 88 20.18 -0.37 12.90
C LYS A 88 18.72 -0.60 13.27
N CYS A 89 17.79 0.00 12.55
CA CYS A 89 16.35 -0.13 12.78
C CYS A 89 15.70 -1.10 11.78
N PRO A 90 14.49 -1.61 12.07
CA PRO A 90 13.74 -2.47 11.16
C PRO A 90 13.46 -1.78 9.82
N VAL A 91 13.77 -2.50 8.72
CA VAL A 91 13.47 -2.07 7.35
C VAL A 91 12.26 -2.81 6.84
N VAL A 92 11.28 -2.06 6.34
CA VAL A 92 10.03 -2.57 5.76
C VAL A 92 10.05 -2.41 4.24
N ALA A 93 9.88 -3.50 3.51
CA ALA A 93 9.83 -3.48 2.05
C ALA A 93 8.43 -3.09 1.54
N ASN A 94 8.40 -2.25 0.51
CA ASN A 94 7.18 -1.88 -0.18
C ASN A 94 7.39 -1.89 -1.70
N GLY A 95 6.41 -2.37 -2.42
CA GLY A 95 6.37 -2.39 -3.89
C GLY A 95 5.98 -3.76 -4.45
N ASN A 96 4.95 -3.78 -5.29
CA ASN A 96 4.45 -4.99 -5.99
C ASN A 96 4.21 -6.23 -5.11
N ILE A 97 3.83 -6.06 -3.86
CA ILE A 97 3.39 -7.16 -3.01
C ILE A 97 1.88 -7.31 -3.24
N VAL A 98 1.50 -8.33 -4.00
CA VAL A 98 0.11 -8.52 -4.46
C VAL A 98 -0.49 -9.86 -4.05
N ASP A 99 0.36 -10.82 -3.67
CA ASP A 99 0.00 -12.18 -3.26
C ASP A 99 1.13 -12.83 -2.42
N ALA A 100 0.94 -14.08 -2.06
CA ALA A 100 1.91 -14.84 -1.29
C ALA A 100 3.23 -15.04 -2.03
N ALA A 101 3.20 -15.31 -3.33
CA ALA A 101 4.40 -15.56 -4.14
C ALA A 101 5.30 -14.31 -4.20
N THR A 102 4.71 -13.14 -4.42
CA THR A 102 5.43 -11.86 -4.43
C THR A 102 5.96 -11.49 -3.04
N ALA A 103 5.21 -11.80 -1.97
CA ALA A 103 5.67 -11.59 -0.60
C ALA A 103 6.86 -12.50 -0.25
N GLU A 104 6.81 -13.78 -0.61
CA GLU A 104 7.92 -14.74 -0.44
C GLU A 104 9.16 -14.32 -1.22
N ALA A 105 8.98 -13.82 -2.45
CA ALA A 105 10.07 -13.27 -3.24
C ALA A 105 10.79 -12.13 -2.53
N TRP A 106 10.04 -11.20 -1.92
CA TRP A 106 10.61 -10.12 -1.11
C TRP A 106 11.41 -10.64 0.09
N VAL A 107 10.86 -11.60 0.84
CA VAL A 107 11.54 -12.19 2.00
C VAL A 107 12.84 -12.88 1.56
N ARG A 108 12.80 -13.65 0.47
CA ARG A 108 13.97 -14.35 -0.07
C ARG A 108 15.05 -13.39 -0.57
N LEU A 109 14.68 -12.32 -1.31
CA LEU A 109 15.63 -11.43 -1.99
C LEU A 109 16.22 -10.37 -1.06
N ALA A 110 15.41 -9.78 -0.19
CA ALA A 110 15.82 -8.61 0.60
C ALA A 110 15.82 -8.83 2.12
N ARG A 111 15.21 -9.90 2.62
CA ARG A 111 15.09 -10.23 4.06
C ARG A 111 14.65 -9.01 4.90
N PRO A 112 13.59 -8.31 4.53
CA PRO A 112 13.13 -7.17 5.30
C PRO A 112 12.52 -7.62 6.63
N ALA A 113 12.49 -6.73 7.62
CA ALA A 113 11.81 -6.97 8.90
C ALA A 113 10.29 -7.01 8.78
N GLY A 114 9.73 -6.50 7.68
CA GLY A 114 8.30 -6.52 7.41
C GLY A 114 7.97 -6.10 5.97
N LEU A 115 6.70 -6.26 5.61
CA LEU A 115 6.18 -5.94 4.30
C LEU A 115 5.07 -4.90 4.40
N MET A 116 5.14 -3.84 3.59
CA MET A 116 4.06 -2.86 3.45
C MET A 116 3.27 -3.11 2.18
N ILE A 117 2.01 -3.41 2.33
CA ILE A 117 1.09 -3.68 1.23
C ILE A 117 0.24 -2.44 0.97
N GLY A 118 0.19 -2.01 -0.29
CA GLY A 118 -0.61 -0.85 -0.71
C GLY A 118 -1.88 -1.27 -1.44
N ARG A 119 -1.92 -1.01 -2.74
CA ARG A 119 -3.08 -1.23 -3.62
C ARG A 119 -3.66 -2.64 -3.58
N ALA A 120 -2.82 -3.64 -3.35
CA ALA A 120 -3.27 -5.04 -3.24
C ALA A 120 -4.22 -5.25 -2.06
N ALA A 121 -4.08 -4.51 -0.96
CA ALA A 121 -5.01 -4.58 0.17
C ALA A 121 -6.41 -4.04 -0.15
N LEU A 122 -6.52 -3.12 -1.11
CA LEU A 122 -7.83 -2.66 -1.61
C LEU A 122 -8.47 -3.69 -2.55
N ARG A 123 -7.64 -4.42 -3.31
CA ARG A 123 -8.08 -5.49 -4.18
C ARG A 123 -8.49 -6.74 -3.42
N ASN A 124 -7.68 -7.10 -2.44
CA ASN A 124 -7.84 -8.29 -1.61
C ASN A 124 -7.65 -7.90 -0.13
N PRO A 125 -8.72 -7.55 0.59
CA PRO A 125 -8.65 -7.17 2.01
C PRO A 125 -8.12 -8.29 2.93
N TRP A 126 -8.20 -9.53 2.49
CA TRP A 126 -7.73 -10.71 3.23
C TRP A 126 -6.25 -11.01 3.04
N ILE A 127 -5.54 -10.25 2.19
CA ILE A 127 -4.12 -10.50 1.88
C ILE A 127 -3.26 -10.63 3.14
N PHE A 128 -3.55 -9.87 4.19
CA PHE A 128 -2.79 -9.93 5.45
C PHE A 128 -2.97 -11.27 6.16
N SER A 129 -4.20 -11.77 6.30
CA SER A 129 -4.47 -13.07 6.90
C SER A 129 -3.94 -14.21 6.04
N GLN A 130 -4.06 -14.11 4.72
CA GLN A 130 -3.49 -15.10 3.80
C GLN A 130 -1.97 -15.19 3.91
N LEU A 131 -1.27 -14.04 3.96
CA LEU A 131 0.17 -14.00 4.15
C LEU A 131 0.58 -14.51 5.52
N HIS A 132 -0.17 -14.13 6.58
CA HIS A 132 0.09 -14.63 7.92
C HIS A 132 -0.01 -16.16 7.97
N SER A 133 -1.10 -16.75 7.46
CA SER A 133 -1.25 -18.20 7.37
C SER A 133 -0.12 -18.83 6.57
N ARG A 134 0.23 -18.26 5.41
CA ARG A 134 1.29 -18.77 4.55
C ARG A 134 2.64 -18.80 5.23
N PHE A 135 3.03 -17.74 5.92
CA PHE A 135 4.31 -17.67 6.63
C PHE A 135 4.37 -18.56 7.89
N GLN A 136 3.21 -18.96 8.41
CA GLN A 136 3.10 -19.94 9.51
C GLN A 136 2.97 -21.39 9.02
N GLY A 137 2.97 -21.62 7.70
CA GLY A 137 2.81 -22.96 7.13
C GLY A 137 1.38 -23.49 7.16
N HIS A 138 0.38 -22.61 7.39
CA HIS A 138 -1.02 -22.97 7.35
C HIS A 138 -1.62 -22.76 5.96
N PRO A 139 -2.64 -23.53 5.53
CA PRO A 139 -3.36 -23.26 4.30
C PRO A 139 -4.06 -21.91 4.40
N ALA A 140 -3.97 -21.10 3.33
CA ALA A 140 -4.78 -19.89 3.23
C ALA A 140 -6.25 -20.26 3.00
N ALA A 141 -7.16 -19.51 3.59
CA ALA A 141 -8.58 -19.69 3.33
C ALA A 141 -8.92 -19.34 1.87
N ASP A 142 -9.68 -20.20 1.20
CA ASP A 142 -10.21 -19.90 -0.11
C ASP A 142 -11.23 -18.78 -0.05
N LEU A 143 -11.04 -17.78 -0.90
CA LEU A 143 -11.95 -16.65 -1.02
C LEU A 143 -12.99 -16.95 -2.09
N THR A 144 -14.25 -16.88 -1.69
CA THR A 144 -15.40 -16.99 -2.59
C THR A 144 -15.91 -15.61 -2.99
N PHE A 145 -16.69 -15.53 -4.06
CA PHE A 145 -17.37 -14.29 -4.43
C PHE A 145 -18.32 -13.80 -3.33
N ARG A 146 -18.92 -14.69 -2.59
CA ARG A 146 -19.73 -14.37 -1.40
C ARG A 146 -18.94 -13.63 -0.31
N ASN A 147 -17.68 -13.97 -0.10
CA ASN A 147 -16.82 -13.20 0.81
C ASN A 147 -16.64 -11.75 0.29
N VAL A 148 -16.45 -11.59 -1.02
CA VAL A 148 -16.32 -10.25 -1.64
C VAL A 148 -17.62 -9.47 -1.50
N LEU A 149 -18.78 -10.08 -1.75
CA LEU A 149 -20.08 -9.44 -1.55
C LEU A 149 -20.28 -8.97 -0.11
N HIS A 150 -19.96 -9.83 0.86
CA HIS A 150 -20.02 -9.45 2.28
C HIS A 150 -19.09 -8.26 2.61
N TYR A 151 -17.87 -8.27 2.09
CA TYR A 151 -16.95 -7.15 2.24
C TYR A 151 -17.50 -5.85 1.64
N ILE A 152 -18.07 -5.89 0.43
CA ILE A 152 -18.66 -4.73 -0.24
C ILE A 152 -19.82 -4.16 0.58
N ARG A 153 -20.71 -5.01 1.11
CA ARG A 153 -21.82 -4.62 1.98
C ARG A 153 -21.31 -3.88 3.23
N ARG A 154 -20.35 -4.49 3.93
CA ARG A 154 -19.76 -3.86 5.14
C ARG A 154 -19.04 -2.55 4.82
N LEU A 155 -18.31 -2.48 3.71
CA LEU A 155 -17.63 -1.26 3.29
C LEU A 155 -18.65 -0.15 2.98
N TYR A 156 -19.75 -0.51 2.31
CA TYR A 156 -20.83 0.43 2.01
C TYR A 156 -21.44 0.99 3.28
N GLU A 157 -21.83 0.14 4.21
CA GLU A 157 -22.43 0.55 5.49
C GLU A 157 -21.48 1.45 6.30
N ARG A 158 -20.23 1.02 6.50
CA ARG A 158 -19.25 1.79 7.26
C ARG A 158 -18.93 3.13 6.63
N THR A 159 -18.77 3.20 5.33
CA THR A 159 -18.51 4.48 4.65
C THR A 159 -19.73 5.39 4.60
N ARG A 160 -20.95 4.83 4.73
CA ARG A 160 -22.19 5.58 4.91
C ARG A 160 -22.28 6.21 6.31
N GLU A 161 -22.03 5.41 7.34
CA GLU A 161 -22.05 5.86 8.75
C GLU A 161 -21.04 6.99 9.05
N MET A 162 -19.91 7.01 8.35
CA MET A 162 -18.86 8.02 8.52
C MET A 162 -19.19 9.38 7.87
N GLN A 163 -20.35 9.53 7.24
CA GLN A 163 -20.75 10.79 6.58
C GLN A 163 -21.68 11.58 7.50
N GLU A 164 -21.26 12.77 7.92
CA GLU A 164 -22.11 13.72 8.67
C GLU A 164 -23.36 14.11 7.86
N HIS A 165 -23.19 14.33 6.55
CA HIS A 165 -24.27 14.60 5.61
C HIS A 165 -24.25 13.57 4.49
N TYR A 166 -25.15 12.61 4.56
CA TYR A 166 -25.25 11.55 3.57
C TYR A 166 -25.87 12.06 2.26
N VAL A 167 -25.11 11.91 1.18
CA VAL A 167 -25.58 12.14 -0.19
C VAL A 167 -25.31 10.87 -0.99
N GLU A 168 -26.39 10.16 -1.37
CA GLU A 168 -26.32 8.85 -2.04
C GLU A 168 -25.42 8.87 -3.28
N GLU A 169 -25.59 9.82 -4.17
CA GLU A 169 -24.80 9.91 -5.41
C GLU A 169 -23.29 10.03 -5.12
N LYS A 170 -22.90 10.88 -4.16
CA LYS A 170 -21.51 11.05 -3.75
C LYS A 170 -20.97 9.77 -3.11
N HIS A 171 -21.80 9.08 -2.35
CA HIS A 171 -21.40 7.81 -1.72
C HIS A 171 -21.18 6.71 -2.77
N ILE A 172 -22.11 6.52 -3.71
CA ILE A 172 -21.98 5.57 -4.81
C ILE A 172 -20.72 5.89 -5.65
N HIS A 173 -20.47 7.15 -5.96
CA HIS A 173 -19.26 7.56 -6.67
C HIS A 173 -17.97 7.17 -5.90
N ARG A 174 -17.96 7.34 -4.58
CA ARG A 174 -16.85 6.92 -3.72
C ARG A 174 -16.68 5.41 -3.69
N MET A 175 -17.77 4.65 -3.54
CA MET A 175 -17.75 3.18 -3.60
C MET A 175 -17.17 2.67 -4.92
N LYS A 176 -17.58 3.24 -6.05
CA LYS A 176 -17.02 2.90 -7.36
C LYS A 176 -15.50 3.08 -7.42
N LYS A 177 -14.97 4.16 -6.83
CA LYS A 177 -13.51 4.39 -6.77
C LYS A 177 -12.78 3.31 -5.95
N TYR A 178 -13.35 2.85 -4.85
CA TYR A 178 -12.78 1.75 -4.07
C TYR A 178 -12.82 0.44 -4.85
N LEU A 179 -13.94 0.13 -5.48
CA LEU A 179 -14.16 -1.14 -6.17
C LEU A 179 -13.41 -1.27 -7.50
N VAL A 180 -12.90 -0.19 -8.10
CA VAL A 180 -12.00 -0.26 -9.27
C VAL A 180 -10.80 -1.20 -9.02
N TYR A 181 -10.31 -1.26 -7.79
CA TYR A 181 -9.22 -2.18 -7.45
C TYR A 181 -9.72 -3.58 -7.15
N THR A 182 -10.82 -3.74 -6.45
CA THR A 182 -11.44 -5.03 -6.09
C THR A 182 -11.93 -5.75 -7.34
N ALA A 183 -12.51 -5.03 -8.31
CA ALA A 183 -13.01 -5.58 -9.57
C ALA A 183 -11.96 -6.33 -10.41
N ARG A 184 -10.68 -6.04 -10.22
CA ARG A 184 -9.57 -6.70 -10.95
C ARG A 184 -9.35 -8.17 -10.56
N GLY A 185 -10.27 -8.90 -10.20
CA GLY A 185 -10.22 -10.33 -9.87
C GLY A 185 -11.60 -10.93 -9.91
N LEU A 186 -12.57 -10.10 -10.30
CA LEU A 186 -13.97 -10.45 -10.47
C LEU A 186 -14.29 -10.58 -11.97
N PRO A 187 -15.42 -11.18 -12.34
CA PRO A 187 -15.87 -11.25 -13.74
C PRO A 187 -15.89 -9.84 -14.39
N ASP A 188 -15.51 -9.75 -15.66
CA ASP A 188 -15.49 -8.48 -16.41
C ASP A 188 -16.84 -7.76 -16.42
N THR A 189 -17.92 -8.53 -16.35
CA THR A 189 -19.30 -8.04 -16.21
C THR A 189 -19.49 -7.19 -14.97
N PHE A 190 -18.82 -7.51 -13.86
CA PHE A 190 -18.94 -6.75 -12.61
C PHE A 190 -18.47 -5.29 -12.78
N ASP A 191 -17.27 -5.09 -13.32
CA ASP A 191 -16.73 -3.73 -13.54
C ASP A 191 -17.60 -2.92 -14.51
N HIS A 192 -18.11 -3.58 -15.56
CA HIS A 192 -18.98 -2.96 -16.56
C HIS A 192 -20.29 -2.44 -15.99
N TYR A 193 -21.01 -3.26 -15.21
CA TYR A 193 -22.30 -2.87 -14.64
C TYR A 193 -22.14 -1.98 -13.42
N MET A 194 -21.18 -2.25 -12.56
CA MET A 194 -20.89 -1.46 -11.36
C MET A 194 -20.63 0.02 -11.70
N LYS A 195 -19.88 0.31 -12.77
CA LYS A 195 -19.62 1.68 -13.23
C LYS A 195 -20.90 2.44 -13.64
N ARG A 196 -21.94 1.74 -14.06
CA ARG A 196 -23.20 2.33 -14.53
C ARG A 196 -24.25 2.51 -13.45
N ALA A 197 -24.13 1.86 -12.31
CA ALA A 197 -25.05 2.05 -11.18
C ALA A 197 -25.15 3.52 -10.79
N LYS A 198 -26.37 4.05 -10.64
CA LYS A 198 -26.63 5.43 -10.26
C LYS A 198 -27.20 5.52 -8.84
N THR A 199 -27.92 4.50 -8.39
CA THR A 199 -28.55 4.44 -7.09
C THR A 199 -27.91 3.35 -6.21
N ALA A 200 -28.11 3.45 -4.90
CA ALA A 200 -27.69 2.42 -3.95
C ALA A 200 -28.35 1.08 -4.24
N ARG A 201 -29.64 1.11 -4.62
CA ARG A 201 -30.39 -0.10 -5.00
C ARG A 201 -29.76 -0.81 -6.21
N ASP A 202 -29.47 -0.08 -7.29
CA ASP A 202 -28.84 -0.64 -8.48
C ASP A 202 -27.45 -1.18 -8.17
N PHE A 203 -26.66 -0.41 -7.40
CA PHE A 203 -25.33 -0.81 -7.01
C PHE A 203 -25.32 -2.12 -6.23
N MET A 204 -26.17 -2.26 -5.21
CA MET A 204 -26.24 -3.47 -4.39
C MET A 204 -26.78 -4.65 -5.17
N ARG A 205 -27.82 -4.45 -6.00
CA ARG A 205 -28.35 -5.49 -6.88
C ARG A 205 -27.29 -6.06 -7.81
N ILE A 206 -26.50 -5.21 -8.48
CA ILE A 206 -25.40 -5.65 -9.35
C ILE A 206 -24.38 -6.47 -8.57
N CYS A 207 -24.04 -6.06 -7.35
CA CYS A 207 -23.15 -6.85 -6.51
C CYS A 207 -23.72 -8.22 -6.15
N GLU A 208 -25.02 -8.31 -5.86
CA GLU A 208 -25.72 -9.55 -5.54
C GLU A 208 -25.84 -10.47 -6.76
N ASP A 209 -26.31 -9.95 -7.89
CA ASP A 209 -26.53 -10.73 -9.12
C ASP A 209 -25.23 -11.39 -9.66
N ILE A 210 -24.06 -10.81 -9.37
CA ILE A 210 -22.79 -11.29 -9.92
C ILE A 210 -21.93 -12.04 -8.88
N LEU A 211 -22.11 -11.77 -7.59
CA LEU A 211 -21.21 -12.27 -6.53
C LEU A 211 -21.89 -13.26 -5.56
N ASP A 212 -23.20 -13.47 -5.62
CA ASP A 212 -23.87 -14.49 -4.83
C ASP A 212 -23.93 -15.81 -5.61
#